data_ab380925d9d0f7746ffb5a201fbc4894
#
_entry.id   ab380925d9d0f7746ffb5a201fbc4894
#
_cell.length_a   1.000
_cell.length_b   1.000
_cell.length_c   1.000
_cell.angle_alpha   90.00
_cell.angle_beta   90.00
_cell.angle_gamma   90.00
#
_symmetry.space_group_name_H-M   'P 1'
#
loop_
_entity.id
_entity.type
_entity.pdbx_description
1 polymer ?
#
loop_
_entity_poly.entity_id
_entity_poly.type
_entity_poly.pdbx_seq_one_letter_code
_entity_poly.pdbx_strand_id
1 'polypeptide(L)'
;MEKLTARTRYLIASAVLSFLMAGPFVAMAIFAWVEGTLEHRAIFTHYFQQLFPLGVLLTVVALVIGFAILNGLFRAYVTGMAATAEQLTVMLSSNRDLRVAVDGPPELRSVIGAMNRLADQRDHKIDEVEARINEQRSIYQALCERSAASTVLDQPLNSLIYTAFDTETTGLQPSQGDEIIQIGALRVSAGHIDADHAFEALVDPQRPISPESEKIHGITDQQVRGKPTIKQVLPEFYDFCEGSVLLGHNVAFDMRFLQMKEQSIRVVFRQPVIDTLLLSAVAYPNQPHHSLEASMALLGVEIEHRHSAYSDAVATAQVFLKLVPLLEARGIITLGQAIEASKKTPYARLSY
;
A
#
# COMPACT_ATOMS: atom_id res chain seq x y z
N MET A 1 23.98 30.97 10.49
CA MET A 1 24.15 31.18 9.04
C MET A 1 23.31 30.24 8.14
N GLU A 2 22.56 29.33 8.70
CA GLU A 2 21.76 28.31 7.94
C GLU A 2 20.44 28.79 7.33
N LYS A 3 20.00 30.01 7.61
CA LYS A 3 18.66 30.49 7.13
C LYS A 3 18.71 31.48 5.95
N LEU A 4 19.90 31.74 5.37
CA LEU A 4 20.00 32.65 4.23
C LEU A 4 19.76 31.88 2.90
N THR A 5 18.87 32.43 2.05
CA THR A 5 18.64 31.86 0.72
C THR A 5 19.93 31.82 -0.11
N ALA A 6 20.05 30.88 -1.07
CA ALA A 6 21.22 30.78 -1.94
C ALA A 6 21.52 32.11 -2.66
N ARG A 7 20.47 32.86 -3.03
CA ARG A 7 20.59 34.22 -3.62
C ARG A 7 21.22 35.24 -2.66
N THR A 8 20.85 35.19 -1.39
CA THR A 8 21.40 36.11 -0.37
C THR A 8 22.85 35.79 -0.04
N ARG A 9 23.20 34.52 0.06
CA ARG A 9 24.60 34.08 0.25
C ARG A 9 25.48 34.50 -0.91
N TYR A 10 24.96 34.43 -2.13
CA TYR A 10 25.67 34.90 -3.32
C TYR A 10 25.89 36.40 -3.33
N LEU A 11 24.87 37.22 -3.03
CA LEU A 11 24.99 38.68 -2.97
C LEU A 11 26.04 39.11 -1.92
N ILE A 12 26.05 38.42 -0.77
CA ILE A 12 27.06 38.69 0.29
C ILE A 12 28.47 38.31 -0.20
N ALA A 13 28.63 37.13 -0.81
CA ALA A 13 29.93 36.69 -1.32
C ALA A 13 30.47 37.61 -2.43
N SER A 14 29.60 38.06 -3.34
CA SER A 14 29.96 39.03 -4.39
C SER A 14 30.35 40.41 -3.80
N ALA A 15 29.63 40.89 -2.81
CA ALA A 15 29.95 42.16 -2.13
C ALA A 15 31.28 42.07 -1.37
N VAL A 16 31.53 40.95 -0.66
CA VAL A 16 32.79 40.70 0.06
C VAL A 16 33.96 40.61 -0.92
N LEU A 17 33.80 39.93 -2.03
CA LEU A 17 34.85 39.79 -3.06
C LEU A 17 35.17 41.14 -3.68
N SER A 18 34.15 41.98 -3.99
CA SER A 18 34.34 43.32 -4.52
C SER A 18 35.08 44.23 -3.52
N PHE A 19 34.75 44.13 -2.23
CA PHE A 19 35.42 44.87 -1.17
C PHE A 19 36.90 44.43 -0.99
N LEU A 20 37.18 43.11 -1.04
CA LEU A 20 38.52 42.56 -0.95
C LEU A 20 39.40 42.95 -2.15
N MET A 21 38.81 43.08 -3.35
CA MET A 21 39.53 43.48 -4.55
C MET A 21 39.84 44.99 -4.59
N ALA A 22 38.89 45.84 -4.13
CA ALA A 22 39.06 47.31 -4.14
C ALA A 22 39.82 47.81 -2.90
N GLY A 23 39.71 47.15 -1.76
CA GLY A 23 40.24 47.59 -0.47
C GLY A 23 41.74 47.87 -0.48
N PRO A 24 42.63 47.01 -1.02
CA PRO A 24 44.06 47.23 -1.09
C PRO A 24 44.44 48.47 -1.90
N PHE A 25 43.74 48.74 -3.01
CA PHE A 25 44.01 49.92 -3.84
C PHE A 25 43.62 51.22 -3.11
N VAL A 26 42.49 51.21 -2.42
CA VAL A 26 42.04 52.36 -1.61
C VAL A 26 43.00 52.57 -0.43
N ALA A 27 43.40 51.52 0.27
CA ALA A 27 44.35 51.61 1.39
C ALA A 27 45.71 52.12 0.94
N MET A 28 46.21 51.64 -0.20
CA MET A 28 47.52 52.11 -0.76
C MET A 28 47.44 53.54 -1.22
N ALA A 29 46.30 54.00 -1.80
CA ALA A 29 46.05 55.36 -2.17
C ALA A 29 46.05 56.29 -0.93
N ILE A 30 45.37 55.91 0.13
CA ILE A 30 45.32 56.64 1.40
C ILE A 30 46.75 56.70 2.03
N PHE A 31 47.45 55.59 2.08
CA PHE A 31 48.82 55.54 2.63
C PHE A 31 49.77 56.44 1.87
N ALA A 32 49.81 56.36 0.55
CA ALA A 32 50.63 57.23 -0.29
C ALA A 32 50.29 58.73 -0.17
N TRP A 33 49.04 59.03 0.07
CA TRP A 33 48.59 60.42 0.29
C TRP A 33 48.97 60.97 1.66
N VAL A 34 48.91 60.15 2.71
CA VAL A 34 49.17 60.58 4.10
C VAL A 34 50.64 60.75 4.38
N GLU A 35 51.49 59.81 3.92
CA GLU A 35 52.93 59.79 4.24
C GLU A 35 53.86 60.40 3.17
N GLY A 36 53.32 60.74 2.00
CA GLY A 36 54.11 61.29 0.89
C GLY A 36 54.49 62.78 1.05
N THR A 37 55.69 63.14 0.59
CA THR A 37 56.09 64.57 0.40
C THR A 37 55.25 65.21 -0.73
N LEU A 38 55.24 66.53 -0.85
CA LEU A 38 54.46 67.26 -1.88
C LEU A 38 54.79 66.75 -3.30
N GLU A 39 56.08 66.47 -3.53
CA GLU A 39 56.55 65.92 -4.82
C GLU A 39 56.06 64.53 -5.10
N HIS A 40 56.07 63.65 -4.09
CA HIS A 40 55.57 62.28 -4.18
C HIS A 40 54.04 62.26 -4.39
N ARG A 41 53.31 63.18 -3.77
CA ARG A 41 51.85 63.31 -3.97
C ARG A 41 51.50 63.76 -5.39
N ALA A 42 52.28 64.64 -6.00
CA ALA A 42 52.05 65.10 -7.37
C ALA A 42 52.30 63.95 -8.39
N ILE A 43 53.38 63.21 -8.21
CA ILE A 43 53.71 62.02 -9.03
C ILE A 43 52.62 60.96 -8.87
N PHE A 44 52.24 60.65 -7.63
CA PHE A 44 51.17 59.68 -7.34
C PHE A 44 49.83 60.09 -7.96
N THR A 45 49.44 61.34 -7.84
CA THR A 45 48.18 61.83 -8.40
C THR A 45 48.16 61.68 -9.92
N HIS A 46 49.27 61.97 -10.58
CA HIS A 46 49.37 61.83 -12.02
C HIS A 46 49.21 60.37 -12.49
N TYR A 47 49.95 59.41 -11.88
CA TYR A 47 49.80 58.02 -12.22
C TYR A 47 48.46 57.42 -11.80
N PHE A 48 47.93 57.84 -10.66
CA PHE A 48 46.60 57.43 -10.20
C PHE A 48 45.48 57.84 -11.16
N GLN A 49 45.53 59.09 -11.64
CA GLN A 49 44.58 59.57 -12.65
C GLN A 49 44.66 58.79 -13.98
N GLN A 50 45.85 58.33 -14.36
CA GLN A 50 46.01 57.51 -15.57
C GLN A 50 45.60 56.04 -15.38
N LEU A 51 45.94 55.44 -14.26
CA LEU A 51 45.72 54.01 -14.01
C LEU A 51 44.38 53.68 -13.37
N PHE A 52 43.79 54.62 -12.63
CA PHE A 52 42.53 54.44 -11.95
C PHE A 52 41.35 54.02 -12.89
N PRO A 53 41.18 54.70 -14.06
CA PRO A 53 40.15 54.27 -15.01
C PRO A 53 40.34 52.87 -15.55
N LEU A 54 41.59 52.44 -15.77
CA LEU A 54 41.93 51.08 -16.21
C LEU A 54 41.64 50.06 -15.11
N GLY A 55 41.97 50.39 -13.86
CA GLY A 55 41.65 49.52 -12.70
C GLY A 55 40.14 49.33 -12.51
N VAL A 56 39.39 50.43 -12.63
CA VAL A 56 37.90 50.37 -12.58
C VAL A 56 37.35 49.52 -13.74
N LEU A 57 37.86 49.73 -14.97
CA LEU A 57 37.43 48.92 -16.12
C LEU A 57 37.67 47.42 -15.93
N LEU A 58 38.86 47.05 -15.49
CA LEU A 58 39.21 45.66 -15.23
C LEU A 58 38.35 45.02 -14.13
N THR A 59 38.04 45.78 -13.07
CA THR A 59 37.15 45.33 -12.01
C THR A 59 35.73 45.11 -12.52
N VAL A 60 35.20 46.04 -13.33
CA VAL A 60 33.87 45.88 -13.94
C VAL A 60 33.83 44.68 -14.87
N VAL A 61 34.84 44.47 -15.71
CA VAL A 61 34.93 43.33 -16.60
C VAL A 61 34.99 42.01 -15.81
N ALA A 62 35.78 41.94 -14.75
CA ALA A 62 35.86 40.76 -13.89
C ALA A 62 34.50 40.46 -13.21
N LEU A 63 33.79 41.48 -12.75
CA LEU A 63 32.44 41.31 -12.16
C LEU A 63 31.42 40.84 -13.18
N VAL A 64 31.45 41.36 -14.41
CA VAL A 64 30.55 40.92 -15.49
C VAL A 64 30.83 39.45 -15.88
N ILE A 65 32.10 39.07 -16.03
CA ILE A 65 32.47 37.70 -16.31
C ILE A 65 32.06 36.77 -15.14
N GLY A 66 32.35 37.14 -13.91
CA GLY A 66 31.96 36.39 -12.71
C GLY A 66 30.43 36.20 -12.63
N PHE A 67 29.68 37.24 -12.91
CA PHE A 67 28.22 37.18 -12.96
C PHE A 67 27.71 36.28 -14.08
N ALA A 68 28.31 36.34 -15.29
CA ALA A 68 27.93 35.50 -16.42
C ALA A 68 28.19 34.02 -16.13
N ILE A 69 29.36 33.68 -15.58
CA ILE A 69 29.71 32.31 -15.18
C ILE A 69 28.71 31.78 -14.14
N LEU A 70 28.44 32.57 -13.12
CA LEU A 70 27.55 32.15 -12.05
C LEU A 70 26.09 32.04 -12.49
N ASN A 71 25.62 32.91 -13.35
CA ASN A 71 24.29 32.82 -13.96
C ASN A 71 24.18 31.57 -14.86
N GLY A 72 25.24 31.20 -15.56
CA GLY A 72 25.35 29.96 -16.32
C GLY A 72 25.24 28.73 -15.42
N LEU A 73 26.01 28.68 -14.32
CA LEU A 73 25.96 27.60 -13.34
C LEU A 73 24.59 27.51 -12.66
N PHE A 74 24.00 28.65 -12.29
CA PHE A 74 22.67 28.69 -11.69
C PHE A 74 21.59 28.18 -12.64
N ARG A 75 21.61 28.57 -13.92
CA ARG A 75 20.68 28.06 -14.93
C ARG A 75 20.85 26.56 -15.12
N ALA A 76 22.06 26.04 -15.25
CA ALA A 76 22.33 24.62 -15.37
C ALA A 76 21.80 23.82 -14.16
N TYR A 77 21.97 24.38 -12.94
CA TYR A 77 21.45 23.78 -11.71
C TYR A 77 19.92 23.77 -11.67
N VAL A 78 19.28 24.90 -11.99
CA VAL A 78 17.81 25.03 -11.94
C VAL A 78 17.14 24.19 -13.03
N THR A 79 17.71 24.15 -14.26
CA THR A 79 17.18 23.29 -15.34
C THR A 79 17.36 21.81 -15.00
N GLY A 80 18.48 21.41 -14.40
CA GLY A 80 18.69 20.05 -13.91
C GLY A 80 17.68 19.65 -12.83
N MET A 81 17.41 20.54 -11.87
CA MET A 81 16.37 20.28 -10.85
C MET A 81 14.97 20.20 -11.44
N ALA A 82 14.62 21.07 -12.38
CA ALA A 82 13.30 21.06 -13.03
C ALA A 82 13.08 19.76 -13.82
N ALA A 83 14.07 19.32 -14.60
CA ALA A 83 14.01 18.06 -15.32
C ALA A 83 13.87 16.83 -14.37
N THR A 84 14.58 16.85 -13.26
CA THR A 84 14.47 15.79 -12.23
C THR A 84 13.09 15.79 -11.58
N ALA A 85 12.52 16.97 -11.30
CA ALA A 85 11.18 17.11 -10.73
C ALA A 85 10.09 16.64 -11.70
N GLU A 86 10.25 16.89 -12.99
CA GLU A 86 9.34 16.42 -14.05
C GLU A 86 9.39 14.88 -14.15
N GLN A 87 10.59 14.29 -14.22
CA GLN A 87 10.77 12.83 -14.20
C GLN A 87 10.16 12.20 -12.97
N LEU A 88 10.28 12.86 -11.81
CA LEU A 88 9.67 12.48 -10.56
C LEU A 88 8.14 12.46 -10.63
N THR A 89 7.55 13.49 -11.20
CA THR A 89 6.09 13.59 -11.35
C THR A 89 5.57 12.47 -12.25
N VAL A 90 6.27 12.18 -13.35
CA VAL A 90 5.93 11.07 -14.25
C VAL A 90 6.10 9.72 -13.57
N MET A 91 7.17 9.51 -12.78
CA MET A 91 7.40 8.29 -12.01
C MET A 91 6.32 8.05 -10.95
N LEU A 92 5.81 9.10 -10.32
CA LEU A 92 4.74 9.02 -9.33
C LEU A 92 3.36 8.82 -9.96
N SER A 93 3.18 9.23 -11.23
CA SER A 93 1.88 9.24 -11.89
C SER A 93 1.49 7.96 -12.62
N SER A 94 2.25 6.85 -12.57
CA SER A 94 1.79 5.50 -12.94
C SER A 94 2.67 4.61 -13.84
N ASN A 95 3.88 4.97 -14.21
CA ASN A 95 4.68 4.07 -15.03
C ASN A 95 5.69 3.30 -14.18
N ARG A 96 5.45 1.98 -13.99
CA ARG A 96 6.30 1.08 -13.17
C ARG A 96 7.76 1.04 -13.65
N ASP A 97 7.98 1.19 -14.95
CA ASP A 97 9.30 1.03 -15.56
C ASP A 97 10.15 2.31 -15.52
N LEU A 98 9.59 3.43 -15.08
CA LEU A 98 10.32 4.68 -15.08
C LEU A 98 11.19 4.81 -13.82
N ARG A 99 12.48 4.99 -14.03
CA ARG A 99 13.45 5.33 -12.99
C ARG A 99 14.11 6.66 -13.32
N VAL A 100 14.39 7.45 -12.29
CA VAL A 100 15.09 8.72 -12.47
C VAL A 100 16.55 8.43 -12.77
N ALA A 101 17.08 9.00 -13.86
CA ALA A 101 18.49 8.88 -14.21
C ALA A 101 19.37 9.48 -13.10
N VAL A 102 20.48 8.80 -12.78
CA VAL A 102 21.40 9.22 -11.70
C VAL A 102 22.30 10.36 -12.13
N ASP A 103 22.12 10.89 -13.34
CA ASP A 103 22.91 11.97 -13.94
C ASP A 103 22.44 13.33 -13.39
N GLY A 104 23.00 13.76 -12.29
CA GLY A 104 22.71 15.05 -11.66
C GLY A 104 23.80 15.52 -10.73
N PRO A 105 23.66 16.73 -10.14
CA PRO A 105 24.57 17.23 -9.13
C PRO A 105 24.76 16.22 -8.01
N PRO A 106 25.99 16.13 -7.42
CA PRO A 106 26.31 15.13 -6.38
C PRO A 106 25.32 15.12 -5.22
N GLU A 107 24.79 16.29 -4.86
CA GLU A 107 23.83 16.47 -3.78
C GLU A 107 22.46 15.80 -4.06
N LEU A 108 22.08 15.69 -5.32
CA LEU A 108 20.83 15.05 -5.73
C LEU A 108 20.96 13.53 -5.92
N ARG A 109 22.19 13.01 -6.13
CA ARG A 109 22.40 11.56 -6.38
C ARG A 109 21.91 10.69 -5.23
N SER A 110 22.10 11.12 -3.99
CA SER A 110 21.62 10.40 -2.80
C SER A 110 20.10 10.37 -2.73
N VAL A 111 19.47 11.48 -3.06
CA VAL A 111 17.99 11.61 -3.08
C VAL A 111 17.41 10.77 -4.21
N ILE A 112 17.95 10.87 -5.42
CA ILE A 112 17.54 10.06 -6.59
C ILE A 112 17.70 8.57 -6.28
N GLY A 113 18.82 8.17 -5.68
CA GLY A 113 19.05 6.78 -5.26
C GLY A 113 18.06 6.29 -4.21
N ALA A 114 17.71 7.12 -3.22
CA ALA A 114 16.68 6.79 -2.24
C ALA A 114 15.30 6.63 -2.88
N MET A 115 14.96 7.49 -3.83
CA MET A 115 13.68 7.44 -4.53
C MET A 115 13.55 6.24 -5.45
N ASN A 116 14.61 5.88 -6.19
CA ASN A 116 14.61 4.66 -7.00
C ASN A 116 14.45 3.41 -6.12
N ARG A 117 15.10 3.36 -4.94
CA ARG A 117 14.88 2.26 -3.98
C ARG A 117 13.43 2.19 -3.47
N LEU A 118 12.80 3.34 -3.18
CA LEU A 118 11.38 3.39 -2.78
C LEU A 118 10.47 2.92 -3.92
N ALA A 119 10.79 3.26 -5.17
CA ALA A 119 10.07 2.76 -6.34
C ALA A 119 10.22 1.23 -6.48
N ASP A 120 11.43 0.69 -6.30
CA ASP A 120 11.68 -0.74 -6.34
C ASP A 120 10.91 -1.49 -5.24
N GLN A 121 10.89 -0.93 -4.02
CA GLN A 121 10.10 -1.48 -2.91
C GLN A 121 8.59 -1.45 -3.19
N ARG A 122 8.08 -0.34 -3.76
CA ARG A 122 6.69 -0.22 -4.19
C ARG A 122 6.35 -1.30 -5.23
N ASP A 123 7.17 -1.43 -6.26
CA ASP A 123 6.92 -2.34 -7.38
C ASP A 123 6.97 -3.80 -6.90
N HIS A 124 7.94 -4.14 -6.06
CA HIS A 124 8.00 -5.47 -5.42
C HIS A 124 6.75 -5.77 -4.59
N LYS A 125 6.25 -4.78 -3.83
CA LYS A 125 5.02 -4.94 -3.04
C LYS A 125 3.78 -5.08 -3.92
N ILE A 126 3.74 -4.37 -5.06
CA ILE A 126 2.65 -4.52 -6.05
C ILE A 126 2.70 -5.92 -6.67
N ASP A 127 3.86 -6.41 -7.10
CA ASP A 127 4.02 -7.75 -7.67
C ASP A 127 3.61 -8.85 -6.68
N GLU A 128 3.99 -8.69 -5.40
CA GLU A 128 3.57 -9.59 -4.33
C GLU A 128 2.04 -9.59 -4.13
N VAL A 129 1.43 -8.42 -4.16
CA VAL A 129 -0.03 -8.28 -4.09
C VAL A 129 -0.69 -8.91 -5.32
N GLU A 130 -0.21 -8.64 -6.53
CA GLU A 130 -0.75 -9.23 -7.76
C GLU A 130 -0.61 -10.78 -7.80
N ALA A 131 0.49 -11.32 -7.30
CA ALA A 131 0.68 -12.76 -7.19
C ALA A 131 -0.35 -13.40 -6.25
N ARG A 132 -0.56 -12.79 -5.08
CA ARG A 132 -1.56 -13.21 -4.08
C ARG A 132 -2.98 -13.16 -4.65
N ILE A 133 -3.24 -12.15 -5.41
CA ILE A 133 -4.45 -11.89 -6.16
C ILE A 133 -4.76 -13.01 -7.17
N ASN A 134 -3.80 -13.35 -7.98
CA ASN A 134 -3.95 -14.39 -8.99
C ASN A 134 -4.13 -15.77 -8.34
N GLU A 135 -3.48 -16.01 -7.21
CA GLU A 135 -3.66 -17.25 -6.44
C GLU A 135 -5.10 -17.36 -5.91
N GLN A 136 -5.63 -16.31 -5.27
CA GLN A 136 -7.02 -16.31 -4.77
C GLN A 136 -8.04 -16.51 -5.90
N ARG A 137 -7.82 -15.87 -7.05
CA ARG A 137 -8.66 -16.07 -8.24
C ARG A 137 -8.68 -17.53 -8.68
N SER A 138 -7.52 -18.14 -8.78
CA SER A 138 -7.41 -19.56 -9.17
C SER A 138 -8.17 -20.47 -8.20
N ILE A 139 -8.08 -20.20 -6.91
CA ILE A 139 -8.80 -20.94 -5.87
C ILE A 139 -10.31 -20.73 -6.02
N TYR A 140 -10.78 -19.50 -6.15
CA TYR A 140 -12.21 -19.23 -6.31
C TYR A 140 -12.76 -19.87 -7.59
N GLN A 141 -12.03 -19.83 -8.69
CA GLN A 141 -12.42 -20.49 -9.93
C GLN A 141 -12.52 -22.01 -9.72
N ALA A 142 -11.56 -22.63 -9.06
CA ALA A 142 -11.59 -24.07 -8.75
C ALA A 142 -12.77 -24.43 -7.81
N LEU A 143 -13.08 -23.58 -6.83
CA LEU A 143 -14.26 -23.75 -5.97
C LEU A 143 -15.57 -23.68 -6.77
N CYS A 144 -15.69 -22.74 -7.69
CA CYS A 144 -16.85 -22.63 -8.56
C CYS A 144 -17.00 -23.85 -9.50
N GLU A 145 -15.91 -24.39 -10.02
CA GLU A 145 -15.93 -25.59 -10.86
C GLU A 145 -16.34 -26.84 -10.05
N ARG A 146 -15.87 -26.98 -8.82
CA ARG A 146 -16.32 -28.03 -7.88
C ARG A 146 -17.83 -27.92 -7.59
N SER A 147 -18.31 -26.69 -7.41
CA SER A 147 -19.73 -26.39 -7.16
C SER A 147 -20.63 -26.69 -8.35
N ALA A 148 -20.13 -26.61 -9.58
CA ALA A 148 -20.91 -26.80 -10.80
C ALA A 148 -21.57 -28.19 -10.93
N ALA A 149 -21.09 -29.19 -10.21
CA ALA A 149 -21.67 -30.54 -10.18
C ALA A 149 -22.77 -30.72 -9.12
N SER A 150 -23.15 -29.68 -8.38
CA SER A 150 -24.09 -29.78 -7.26
C SER A 150 -25.55 -29.62 -7.71
N THR A 151 -26.43 -30.49 -7.23
CA THR A 151 -27.88 -30.43 -7.50
C THR A 151 -28.59 -29.27 -6.80
N VAL A 152 -27.91 -28.55 -5.91
CA VAL A 152 -28.48 -27.38 -5.19
C VAL A 152 -28.37 -26.06 -5.93
N LEU A 153 -27.70 -26.04 -7.10
CA LEU A 153 -27.47 -24.79 -7.86
C LEU A 153 -28.77 -24.14 -8.35
N ASP A 154 -29.79 -24.93 -8.67
CA ASP A 154 -31.08 -24.45 -9.14
C ASP A 154 -32.03 -24.07 -7.99
N GLN A 155 -31.63 -24.29 -6.74
CA GLN A 155 -32.45 -23.96 -5.59
C GLN A 155 -32.39 -22.49 -5.23
N PRO A 156 -33.50 -21.90 -4.75
CA PRO A 156 -33.52 -20.52 -4.30
C PRO A 156 -32.56 -20.28 -3.12
N LEU A 157 -31.91 -19.11 -3.13
CA LEU A 157 -30.96 -18.70 -2.08
C LEU A 157 -31.56 -18.78 -0.68
N ASN A 158 -32.86 -18.40 -0.51
CA ASN A 158 -33.52 -18.39 0.79
C ASN A 158 -33.98 -19.76 1.28
N SER A 159 -33.93 -20.80 0.45
CA SER A 159 -34.37 -22.17 0.79
C SER A 159 -33.22 -23.09 1.24
N LEU A 160 -31.96 -22.63 1.06
CA LEU A 160 -30.79 -23.44 1.34
C LEU A 160 -30.33 -23.30 2.80
N ILE A 161 -29.59 -24.31 3.25
CA ILE A 161 -28.86 -24.26 4.51
C ILE A 161 -27.43 -23.80 4.20
N TYR A 162 -26.93 -22.84 4.97
CA TYR A 162 -25.58 -22.32 4.86
C TYR A 162 -24.80 -22.58 6.15
N THR A 163 -23.53 -22.82 6.02
CA THR A 163 -22.56 -22.69 7.10
C THR A 163 -21.76 -21.42 6.84
N ALA A 164 -22.10 -20.35 7.57
CA ALA A 164 -21.28 -19.16 7.58
C ALA A 164 -20.08 -19.40 8.48
N PHE A 165 -18.87 -19.13 7.97
CA PHE A 165 -17.64 -19.41 8.71
C PHE A 165 -16.55 -18.37 8.38
N ASP A 166 -15.58 -18.30 9.30
CA ASP A 166 -14.39 -17.50 9.20
C ASP A 166 -13.23 -18.20 9.92
N THR A 167 -11.98 -17.85 9.61
CA THR A 167 -10.80 -18.42 10.25
C THR A 167 -9.80 -17.34 10.66
N GLU A 168 -9.21 -17.48 11.86
CA GLU A 168 -8.03 -16.71 12.25
C GLU A 168 -6.76 -17.54 12.03
N THR A 169 -5.65 -16.89 11.69
CA THR A 169 -4.44 -17.59 11.24
C THR A 169 -3.17 -16.96 11.80
N THR A 170 -2.06 -17.71 11.80
CA THR A 170 -0.74 -17.19 12.22
C THR A 170 -0.14 -16.19 11.26
N GLY A 171 -0.67 -16.04 10.05
CA GLY A 171 -0.23 -15.17 8.97
C GLY A 171 -1.07 -15.37 7.71
N LEU A 172 -0.67 -14.75 6.61
CA LEU A 172 -1.47 -14.70 5.39
C LEU A 172 -1.05 -15.72 4.30
N GLN A 173 -0.05 -16.55 4.57
CA GLN A 173 0.62 -17.36 3.54
C GLN A 173 0.65 -18.84 3.92
N PRO A 174 -0.45 -19.59 3.69
CA PRO A 174 -0.51 -21.02 4.02
C PRO A 174 0.53 -21.85 3.26
N SER A 175 0.93 -21.44 2.05
CA SER A 175 2.00 -22.06 1.27
C SER A 175 3.40 -21.88 1.90
N GLN A 176 3.57 -20.90 2.76
CA GLN A 176 4.80 -20.67 3.54
C GLN A 176 4.70 -21.21 4.98
N GLY A 177 3.67 -21.99 5.23
CA GLY A 177 3.49 -22.71 6.49
C GLY A 177 2.67 -21.96 7.53
N ASP A 178 1.96 -20.89 7.17
CA ASP A 178 0.99 -20.30 8.09
C ASP A 178 -0.16 -21.26 8.37
N GLU A 179 -0.68 -21.22 9.59
CA GLU A 179 -1.61 -22.20 10.16
C GLU A 179 -2.87 -21.52 10.71
N ILE A 180 -3.98 -22.26 10.72
CA ILE A 180 -5.23 -21.85 11.36
C ILE A 180 -5.05 -21.92 12.88
N ILE A 181 -5.55 -20.90 13.58
CA ILE A 181 -5.55 -20.80 15.04
C ILE A 181 -6.94 -20.69 15.67
N GLN A 182 -7.95 -20.34 14.88
CA GLN A 182 -9.35 -20.38 15.28
C GLN A 182 -10.22 -20.67 14.06
N ILE A 183 -11.30 -21.45 14.26
CA ILE A 183 -12.40 -21.60 13.31
C ILE A 183 -13.68 -21.20 14.05
N GLY A 184 -14.44 -20.27 13.45
CA GLY A 184 -15.75 -19.87 13.91
C GLY A 184 -16.79 -20.12 12.82
N ALA A 185 -17.93 -20.72 13.18
CA ALA A 185 -19.00 -20.97 12.21
C ALA A 185 -20.36 -21.03 12.89
N LEU A 186 -21.40 -20.81 12.07
CA LEU A 186 -22.79 -20.96 12.49
C LEU A 186 -23.69 -21.34 11.29
N ARG A 187 -24.85 -21.90 11.61
CA ARG A 187 -25.85 -22.24 10.59
C ARG A 187 -26.75 -21.05 10.26
N VAL A 188 -27.06 -20.93 8.98
CA VAL A 188 -28.12 -20.05 8.48
C VAL A 188 -29.11 -20.91 7.72
N SER A 189 -30.39 -20.90 8.11
CA SER A 189 -31.45 -21.65 7.46
C SER A 189 -32.76 -20.86 7.43
N ALA A 190 -33.54 -21.03 6.37
CA ALA A 190 -34.83 -20.37 6.18
C ALA A 190 -34.76 -18.83 6.39
N GLY A 191 -33.65 -18.19 6.02
CA GLY A 191 -33.49 -16.75 6.16
C GLY A 191 -33.16 -16.28 7.59
N HIS A 192 -32.78 -17.17 8.51
CA HIS A 192 -32.47 -16.86 9.89
C HIS A 192 -31.13 -17.49 10.31
N ILE A 193 -30.48 -16.80 11.23
CA ILE A 193 -29.28 -17.32 11.91
C ILE A 193 -29.76 -18.30 13.00
N ASP A 194 -29.23 -19.52 12.97
CA ASP A 194 -29.47 -20.52 13.98
C ASP A 194 -28.31 -20.49 14.99
N ALA A 195 -28.51 -19.74 16.07
CA ALA A 195 -27.50 -19.57 17.09
C ALA A 195 -27.24 -20.85 17.95
N ASP A 196 -28.18 -21.82 17.95
CA ASP A 196 -28.01 -23.08 18.65
C ASP A 196 -27.09 -24.05 17.89
N HIS A 197 -26.91 -23.85 16.58
CA HIS A 197 -25.98 -24.59 15.75
C HIS A 197 -24.76 -23.72 15.41
N ALA A 198 -23.84 -23.64 16.35
CA ALA A 198 -22.59 -22.91 16.24
C ALA A 198 -21.40 -23.84 16.43
N PHE A 199 -20.28 -23.49 15.80
CA PHE A 199 -18.99 -24.15 15.94
C PHE A 199 -17.94 -23.10 16.25
N GLU A 200 -17.17 -23.31 17.32
CA GLU A 200 -16.06 -22.46 17.66
C GLU A 200 -14.93 -23.30 18.26
N ALA A 201 -13.75 -23.22 17.67
CA ALA A 201 -12.60 -23.96 18.14
C ALA A 201 -11.32 -23.14 18.00
N LEU A 202 -10.57 -23.02 19.10
CA LEU A 202 -9.16 -22.62 19.10
C LEU A 202 -8.30 -23.81 18.68
N VAL A 203 -7.29 -23.54 17.86
CA VAL A 203 -6.40 -24.54 17.28
C VAL A 203 -4.96 -24.26 17.70
N ASP A 204 -4.24 -25.27 18.19
CA ASP A 204 -2.79 -25.16 18.42
C ASP A 204 -2.07 -25.27 17.06
N PRO A 205 -1.47 -24.19 16.56
CA PRO A 205 -0.80 -24.17 15.26
C PRO A 205 0.55 -24.88 15.27
N GLN A 206 1.06 -25.24 16.46
CA GLN A 206 2.39 -25.80 16.69
C GLN A 206 3.53 -24.93 16.14
N ARG A 207 3.29 -23.63 16.02
CA ARG A 207 4.23 -22.58 15.58
C ARG A 207 3.86 -21.26 16.25
N PRO A 208 4.80 -20.29 16.31
CA PRO A 208 4.50 -18.94 16.82
C PRO A 208 3.50 -18.20 15.90
N ILE A 209 2.63 -17.41 16.52
CA ILE A 209 1.75 -16.44 15.84
C ILE A 209 2.60 -15.21 15.50
N SER A 210 2.44 -14.65 14.29
CA SER A 210 3.14 -13.42 13.93
C SER A 210 2.62 -12.24 14.76
N PRO A 211 3.49 -11.28 15.16
CA PRO A 211 3.04 -10.08 15.87
C PRO A 211 2.00 -9.26 15.11
N GLU A 212 2.07 -9.29 13.77
CA GLU A 212 1.12 -8.62 12.88
C GLU A 212 -0.26 -9.26 12.97
N SER A 213 -0.35 -10.59 12.98
CA SER A 213 -1.60 -11.34 13.12
C SER A 213 -2.18 -11.18 14.51
N GLU A 214 -1.36 -11.35 15.57
CA GLU A 214 -1.80 -11.13 16.94
C GLU A 214 -2.40 -9.73 17.16
N LYS A 215 -1.82 -8.70 16.54
CA LYS A 215 -2.35 -7.33 16.59
C LYS A 215 -3.74 -7.20 15.96
N ILE A 216 -4.08 -8.04 14.99
CA ILE A 216 -5.37 -7.99 14.27
C ILE A 216 -6.45 -8.72 15.09
N HIS A 217 -6.25 -9.99 15.44
CA HIS A 217 -7.27 -10.85 16.07
C HIS A 217 -7.11 -10.95 17.59
N GLY A 218 -6.00 -10.49 18.16
CA GLY A 218 -5.76 -10.50 19.62
C GLY A 218 -5.53 -11.87 20.24
N ILE A 219 -5.47 -12.94 19.45
CA ILE A 219 -5.20 -14.30 19.92
C ILE A 219 -3.70 -14.47 20.12
N THR A 220 -3.29 -14.85 21.33
CA THR A 220 -1.89 -15.02 21.72
C THR A 220 -1.44 -16.48 21.65
N ASP A 221 -0.13 -16.72 21.52
CA ASP A 221 0.46 -18.06 21.64
C ASP A 221 0.03 -18.81 22.90
N GLN A 222 -0.17 -18.10 24.01
CA GLN A 222 -0.58 -18.71 25.26
C GLN A 222 -1.99 -19.27 25.20
N GLN A 223 -2.91 -18.62 24.49
CA GLN A 223 -4.31 -19.04 24.37
C GLN A 223 -4.48 -20.30 23.51
N VAL A 224 -3.64 -20.48 22.49
CA VAL A 224 -3.72 -21.62 21.55
C VAL A 224 -2.85 -22.81 21.99
N ARG A 225 -1.85 -22.59 22.82
CA ARG A 225 -0.95 -23.63 23.30
C ARG A 225 -1.69 -24.75 24.04
N GLY A 226 -1.52 -25.99 23.57
CA GLY A 226 -2.16 -27.15 24.15
C GLY A 226 -3.64 -27.33 23.80
N LYS A 227 -4.18 -26.49 22.93
CA LYS A 227 -5.49 -26.70 22.29
C LYS A 227 -5.41 -27.87 21.31
N PRO A 228 -6.55 -28.44 20.85
CA PRO A 228 -6.55 -29.42 19.78
C PRO A 228 -5.83 -28.90 18.54
N THR A 229 -5.12 -29.78 17.85
CA THR A 229 -4.47 -29.41 16.58
C THR A 229 -5.47 -29.41 15.43
N ILE A 230 -5.09 -28.82 14.28
CA ILE A 230 -5.94 -28.80 13.09
C ILE A 230 -6.35 -30.22 12.63
N LYS A 231 -5.53 -31.23 12.90
CA LYS A 231 -5.84 -32.63 12.58
C LYS A 231 -7.03 -33.18 13.39
N GLN A 232 -7.29 -32.61 14.55
CA GLN A 232 -8.42 -32.98 15.39
C GLN A 232 -9.65 -32.11 15.10
N VAL A 233 -9.45 -30.81 14.93
CA VAL A 233 -10.54 -29.85 14.73
C VAL A 233 -11.17 -29.92 13.34
N LEU A 234 -10.35 -30.12 12.29
CA LEU A 234 -10.87 -30.04 10.92
C LEU A 234 -11.90 -31.13 10.55
N PRO A 235 -11.78 -32.38 10.99
CA PRO A 235 -12.83 -33.38 10.80
C PRO A 235 -14.16 -32.98 11.47
N GLU A 236 -14.14 -32.45 12.68
CA GLU A 236 -15.33 -31.97 13.39
C GLU A 236 -15.99 -30.79 12.66
N PHE A 237 -15.18 -29.86 12.15
CA PHE A 237 -15.67 -28.76 11.33
C PHE A 237 -16.24 -29.24 9.99
N TYR A 238 -15.60 -30.24 9.38
CA TYR A 238 -16.10 -30.86 8.14
C TYR A 238 -17.48 -31.48 8.32
N ASP A 239 -17.67 -32.24 9.40
CA ASP A 239 -18.94 -32.85 9.77
C ASP A 239 -20.00 -31.78 10.07
N PHE A 240 -19.61 -30.68 10.73
CA PHE A 240 -20.46 -29.53 10.94
C PHE A 240 -20.94 -28.89 9.63
N CYS A 241 -20.13 -28.90 8.57
CA CYS A 241 -20.48 -28.35 7.26
C CYS A 241 -21.38 -29.28 6.41
N GLU A 242 -21.68 -30.50 6.87
CA GLU A 242 -22.42 -31.47 6.06
C GLU A 242 -23.82 -30.95 5.68
N GLY A 243 -24.19 -31.16 4.41
CA GLY A 243 -25.51 -30.76 3.87
C GLY A 243 -25.72 -29.27 3.71
N SER A 244 -24.69 -28.43 3.82
CA SER A 244 -24.82 -26.97 3.68
C SER A 244 -23.98 -26.40 2.52
N VAL A 245 -24.30 -25.19 2.13
CA VAL A 245 -23.48 -24.33 1.29
C VAL A 245 -22.51 -23.57 2.20
N LEU A 246 -21.22 -23.56 1.87
CA LEU A 246 -20.23 -22.80 2.61
C LEU A 246 -20.37 -21.30 2.26
N LEU A 247 -20.46 -20.46 3.28
CA LEU A 247 -20.62 -19.03 3.17
C LEU A 247 -19.47 -18.34 3.92
N GLY A 248 -18.72 -17.50 3.23
CA GLY A 248 -17.64 -16.72 3.84
C GLY A 248 -17.57 -15.32 3.26
N HIS A 249 -16.68 -14.50 3.78
CA HIS A 249 -16.36 -13.19 3.24
C HIS A 249 -14.91 -13.18 2.78
N ASN A 250 -14.65 -13.01 1.48
CA ASN A 250 -13.35 -13.29 0.87
C ASN A 250 -12.91 -14.75 1.11
N VAL A 251 -13.87 -15.62 0.99
CA VAL A 251 -13.81 -17.04 1.40
C VAL A 251 -12.69 -17.85 0.73
N ALA A 252 -12.17 -17.37 -0.40
CA ALA A 252 -11.03 -18.01 -1.07
C ALA A 252 -9.79 -18.08 -0.16
N PHE A 253 -9.63 -17.11 0.75
CA PHE A 253 -8.56 -17.10 1.74
C PHE A 253 -8.71 -18.29 2.71
N ASP A 254 -9.86 -18.41 3.37
CA ASP A 254 -10.12 -19.48 4.33
C ASP A 254 -10.07 -20.87 3.67
N MET A 255 -10.70 -20.99 2.51
CA MET A 255 -10.70 -22.24 1.76
C MET A 255 -9.30 -22.68 1.35
N ARG A 256 -8.38 -21.76 1.12
CA ARG A 256 -6.98 -22.11 0.82
C ARG A 256 -6.32 -22.80 2.01
N PHE A 257 -6.50 -22.30 3.21
CA PHE A 257 -5.99 -22.93 4.43
C PHE A 257 -6.60 -24.33 4.63
N LEU A 258 -7.93 -24.46 4.46
CA LEU A 258 -8.62 -25.73 4.57
C LEU A 258 -8.13 -26.75 3.52
N GLN A 259 -8.04 -26.36 2.25
CA GLN A 259 -7.63 -27.22 1.14
C GLN A 259 -6.20 -27.74 1.31
N MET A 260 -5.28 -26.94 1.83
CA MET A 260 -3.91 -27.39 2.09
C MET A 260 -3.83 -28.50 3.13
N LYS A 261 -4.86 -28.67 3.95
CA LYS A 261 -4.95 -29.73 4.97
C LYS A 261 -5.70 -30.98 4.47
N GLU A 262 -6.49 -30.87 3.39
CA GLU A 262 -7.34 -31.96 2.87
C GLU A 262 -6.58 -33.28 2.72
N GLN A 263 -5.40 -33.25 2.09
CA GLN A 263 -4.58 -34.44 1.86
C GLN A 263 -4.08 -35.10 3.14
N SER A 264 -3.61 -34.29 4.08
CA SER A 264 -3.00 -34.78 5.33
C SER A 264 -4.02 -35.28 6.33
N ILE A 265 -5.26 -34.78 6.26
CA ILE A 265 -6.35 -35.10 7.20
C ILE A 265 -7.39 -36.01 6.57
N ARG A 266 -7.37 -36.22 5.25
CA ARG A 266 -8.28 -37.08 4.46
C ARG A 266 -9.74 -36.58 4.48
N VAL A 267 -9.94 -35.27 4.57
CA VAL A 267 -11.23 -34.60 4.34
C VAL A 267 -11.13 -33.79 3.07
N VAL A 268 -12.23 -33.70 2.32
CA VAL A 268 -12.28 -32.93 1.06
C VAL A 268 -13.58 -32.11 1.05
N PHE A 269 -13.47 -30.80 1.14
CA PHE A 269 -14.61 -29.90 1.06
C PHE A 269 -15.16 -29.85 -0.38
N ARG A 270 -16.32 -30.44 -0.58
CA ARG A 270 -17.02 -30.51 -1.89
C ARG A 270 -18.29 -29.68 -1.92
N GLN A 271 -18.66 -29.07 -0.82
CA GLN A 271 -19.82 -28.21 -0.70
C GLN A 271 -19.69 -27.02 -1.66
N PRO A 272 -20.79 -26.55 -2.26
CA PRO A 272 -20.79 -25.25 -2.94
C PRO A 272 -20.34 -24.15 -2.01
N VAL A 273 -19.64 -23.16 -2.56
CA VAL A 273 -19.11 -22.03 -1.81
C VAL A 273 -19.67 -20.74 -2.39
N ILE A 274 -20.08 -19.82 -1.53
CA ILE A 274 -20.55 -18.49 -1.90
C ILE A 274 -19.81 -17.43 -1.06
N ASP A 275 -19.52 -16.30 -1.69
CA ASP A 275 -18.68 -15.24 -1.13
C ASP A 275 -19.46 -13.93 -0.99
N THR A 276 -19.66 -13.46 0.23
CA THR A 276 -20.40 -12.22 0.51
C THR A 276 -19.68 -10.96 0.00
N LEU A 277 -18.36 -10.98 -0.12
CA LEU A 277 -17.62 -9.89 -0.77
C LEU A 277 -18.06 -9.74 -2.23
N LEU A 278 -18.06 -10.85 -2.96
CA LEU A 278 -18.47 -10.86 -4.38
C LEU A 278 -19.95 -10.56 -4.55
N LEU A 279 -20.81 -11.07 -3.66
CA LEU A 279 -22.24 -10.73 -3.67
C LEU A 279 -22.49 -9.25 -3.38
N SER A 280 -21.71 -8.65 -2.47
CA SER A 280 -21.76 -7.20 -2.22
C SER A 280 -21.37 -6.42 -3.48
N ALA A 281 -20.35 -6.87 -4.21
CA ALA A 281 -19.95 -6.25 -5.47
C ALA A 281 -21.02 -6.39 -6.58
N VAL A 282 -21.76 -7.51 -6.60
CA VAL A 282 -22.93 -7.66 -7.49
C VAL A 282 -24.05 -6.71 -7.09
N ALA A 283 -24.36 -6.62 -5.79
CA ALA A 283 -25.43 -5.76 -5.28
C ALA A 283 -25.09 -4.26 -5.37
N TYR A 284 -23.84 -3.87 -5.25
CA TYR A 284 -23.38 -2.48 -5.20
C TYR A 284 -22.16 -2.23 -6.11
N PRO A 285 -22.29 -2.34 -7.44
CA PRO A 285 -21.15 -2.32 -8.36
C PRO A 285 -20.35 -1.01 -8.37
N ASN A 286 -20.92 0.08 -7.85
CA ASN A 286 -20.26 1.39 -7.77
C ASN A 286 -19.59 1.66 -6.42
N GLN A 287 -19.67 0.72 -5.48
CA GLN A 287 -19.01 0.84 -4.19
C GLN A 287 -17.50 0.61 -4.36
N PRO A 288 -16.62 1.50 -3.82
CA PRO A 288 -15.19 1.37 -4.02
C PRO A 288 -14.54 0.23 -3.22
N HIS A 289 -15.16 -0.19 -2.11
CA HIS A 289 -14.63 -1.22 -1.22
C HIS A 289 -15.74 -2.17 -0.76
N HIS A 290 -15.43 -3.46 -0.74
CA HIS A 290 -16.34 -4.54 -0.33
C HIS A 290 -15.75 -5.38 0.82
N SER A 291 -14.86 -4.80 1.65
CA SER A 291 -14.43 -5.47 2.89
C SER A 291 -15.63 -5.78 3.78
N LEU A 292 -15.48 -6.68 4.75
CA LEU A 292 -16.57 -7.02 5.66
C LEU A 292 -17.07 -5.78 6.41
N GLU A 293 -16.17 -4.90 6.86
CA GLU A 293 -16.50 -3.62 7.49
C GLU A 293 -17.28 -2.69 6.58
N ALA A 294 -16.83 -2.55 5.32
CA ALA A 294 -17.52 -1.69 4.35
C ALA A 294 -18.91 -2.23 4.03
N SER A 295 -19.06 -3.56 3.90
CA SER A 295 -20.34 -4.22 3.65
C SER A 295 -21.27 -4.12 4.85
N MET A 296 -20.76 -4.28 6.07
CA MET A 296 -21.52 -4.08 7.32
C MET A 296 -22.04 -2.65 7.43
N ALA A 297 -21.17 -1.66 7.25
CA ALA A 297 -21.54 -0.25 7.32
C ALA A 297 -22.61 0.11 6.27
N LEU A 298 -22.45 -0.39 5.05
CA LEU A 298 -23.40 -0.15 3.95
C LEU A 298 -24.79 -0.76 4.22
N LEU A 299 -24.85 -1.92 4.86
CA LEU A 299 -26.07 -2.70 5.09
C LEU A 299 -26.66 -2.49 6.50
N GLY A 300 -26.05 -1.66 7.34
CA GLY A 300 -26.51 -1.42 8.71
C GLY A 300 -26.40 -2.68 9.58
N VAL A 301 -25.27 -3.40 9.47
CA VAL A 301 -24.93 -4.55 10.31
C VAL A 301 -23.98 -4.09 11.41
N GLU A 302 -24.31 -4.36 12.67
CA GLU A 302 -23.50 -4.02 13.84
C GLU A 302 -23.14 -5.29 14.61
N ILE A 303 -21.86 -5.43 14.99
CA ILE A 303 -21.33 -6.52 15.79
C ILE A 303 -20.50 -5.92 16.93
N GLU A 304 -20.76 -6.36 18.17
CA GLU A 304 -20.13 -5.79 19.37
C GLU A 304 -18.61 -6.12 19.45
N HIS A 305 -18.21 -7.30 19.02
CA HIS A 305 -16.83 -7.75 19.08
C HIS A 305 -16.38 -8.28 17.70
N ARG A 306 -15.46 -7.54 17.08
CA ARG A 306 -14.84 -7.90 15.82
C ARG A 306 -13.51 -8.61 16.07
N HIS A 307 -13.00 -9.29 15.03
CA HIS A 307 -11.73 -9.99 15.05
C HIS A 307 -11.71 -11.22 15.96
N SER A 308 -12.83 -11.95 16.00
CA SER A 308 -12.83 -13.37 16.34
C SER A 308 -13.54 -14.10 15.21
N ALA A 309 -13.07 -15.28 14.84
CA ALA A 309 -13.63 -16.05 13.72
C ALA A 309 -15.15 -16.25 13.86
N TYR A 310 -15.65 -16.47 15.08
CA TYR A 310 -17.10 -16.62 15.30
C TYR A 310 -17.88 -15.32 15.07
N SER A 311 -17.39 -14.20 15.58
CA SER A 311 -18.05 -12.90 15.41
C SER A 311 -18.06 -12.46 13.94
N ASP A 312 -16.99 -12.76 13.20
CA ASP A 312 -16.88 -12.43 11.79
C ASP A 312 -17.73 -13.37 10.91
N ALA A 313 -17.91 -14.63 11.35
CA ALA A 313 -18.89 -15.53 10.74
C ALA A 313 -20.34 -15.03 10.97
N VAL A 314 -20.68 -14.51 12.17
CA VAL A 314 -21.97 -13.88 12.45
C VAL A 314 -22.19 -12.65 11.57
N ALA A 315 -21.18 -11.77 11.47
CA ALA A 315 -21.24 -10.60 10.60
C ALA A 315 -21.48 -10.99 9.14
N THR A 316 -20.74 -11.99 8.66
CA THR A 316 -20.87 -12.54 7.30
C THR A 316 -22.28 -13.07 7.04
N ALA A 317 -22.86 -13.80 8.00
CA ALA A 317 -24.23 -14.29 7.92
C ALA A 317 -25.24 -13.16 7.85
N GLN A 318 -25.12 -12.13 8.70
CA GLN A 318 -26.01 -10.97 8.69
C GLN A 318 -25.91 -10.17 7.39
N VAL A 319 -24.67 -9.95 6.89
CA VAL A 319 -24.43 -9.31 5.59
C VAL A 319 -25.10 -10.11 4.47
N PHE A 320 -24.95 -11.44 4.45
CA PHE A 320 -25.58 -12.31 3.47
C PHE A 320 -27.11 -12.17 3.48
N LEU A 321 -27.73 -12.26 4.66
CA LEU A 321 -29.18 -12.14 4.80
C LEU A 321 -29.73 -10.78 4.30
N LYS A 322 -28.95 -9.71 4.43
CA LYS A 322 -29.30 -8.39 3.88
C LYS A 322 -29.07 -8.31 2.36
N LEU A 323 -28.11 -9.06 1.82
CA LEU A 323 -27.82 -9.09 0.38
C LEU A 323 -28.85 -9.89 -0.41
N VAL A 324 -29.39 -11.00 0.14
CA VAL A 324 -30.35 -11.89 -0.57
C VAL A 324 -31.51 -11.13 -1.19
N PRO A 325 -32.31 -10.30 -0.47
CA PRO A 325 -33.40 -9.57 -1.09
C PRO A 325 -32.96 -8.56 -2.16
N LEU A 326 -31.76 -8.01 -2.07
CA LEU A 326 -31.21 -7.10 -3.08
C LEU A 326 -30.83 -7.84 -4.36
N LEU A 327 -30.32 -9.07 -4.23
CA LEU A 327 -30.02 -9.96 -5.35
C LEU A 327 -31.31 -10.44 -6.03
N GLU A 328 -32.31 -10.87 -5.25
CA GLU A 328 -33.63 -11.28 -5.75
C GLU A 328 -34.29 -10.15 -6.54
N ALA A 329 -34.24 -8.91 -6.05
CA ALA A 329 -34.72 -7.72 -6.76
C ALA A 329 -34.02 -7.48 -8.12
N ARG A 330 -32.82 -8.06 -8.34
CA ARG A 330 -32.10 -8.05 -9.59
C ARG A 330 -32.30 -9.30 -10.45
N GLY A 331 -33.20 -10.19 -10.04
CA GLY A 331 -33.49 -11.45 -10.74
C GLY A 331 -32.46 -12.57 -10.46
N ILE A 332 -31.61 -12.41 -9.44
CA ILE A 332 -30.65 -13.41 -8.98
C ILE A 332 -31.30 -14.17 -7.83
N ILE A 333 -31.97 -15.27 -8.14
CA ILE A 333 -32.83 -15.99 -7.20
C ILE A 333 -32.14 -17.27 -6.73
N THR A 334 -31.41 -17.99 -7.61
CA THR A 334 -30.83 -19.28 -7.30
C THR A 334 -29.34 -19.18 -6.96
N LEU A 335 -28.83 -20.20 -6.28
CA LEU A 335 -27.42 -20.30 -5.93
C LEU A 335 -26.53 -20.23 -7.18
N GLY A 336 -26.89 -20.95 -8.25
CA GLY A 336 -26.14 -20.93 -9.50
C GLY A 336 -26.10 -19.55 -10.15
N GLN A 337 -27.22 -18.81 -10.14
CA GLN A 337 -27.25 -17.43 -10.63
C GLN A 337 -26.35 -16.51 -9.80
N ALA A 338 -26.33 -16.68 -8.49
CA ALA A 338 -25.48 -15.90 -7.60
C ALA A 338 -24.00 -16.16 -7.83
N ILE A 339 -23.61 -17.43 -7.99
CA ILE A 339 -22.23 -17.83 -8.33
C ILE A 339 -21.82 -17.26 -9.70
N GLU A 340 -22.68 -17.37 -10.72
CA GLU A 340 -22.37 -16.84 -12.06
C GLU A 340 -22.30 -15.30 -12.10
N ALA A 341 -23.12 -14.61 -11.32
CA ALA A 341 -23.05 -13.18 -11.17
C ALA A 341 -21.75 -12.75 -10.47
N SER A 342 -21.34 -13.46 -9.42
CA SER A 342 -20.10 -13.24 -8.68
C SER A 342 -18.86 -13.34 -9.58
N LYS A 343 -18.79 -14.34 -10.47
CA LYS A 343 -17.69 -14.53 -11.43
C LYS A 343 -17.52 -13.35 -12.39
N LYS A 344 -18.58 -12.58 -12.65
CA LYS A 344 -18.56 -11.44 -13.58
C LYS A 344 -18.10 -10.14 -12.92
N THR A 345 -17.98 -10.09 -11.61
CA THR A 345 -17.56 -8.90 -10.89
C THR A 345 -16.08 -8.58 -11.18
N PRO A 346 -15.68 -7.30 -11.18
CA PRO A 346 -14.26 -6.93 -11.23
C PRO A 346 -13.46 -7.61 -10.10
N TYR A 347 -14.08 -7.82 -8.95
CA TYR A 347 -13.47 -8.42 -7.76
C TYR A 347 -13.20 -9.91 -7.91
N ALA A 348 -13.98 -10.65 -8.68
CA ALA A 348 -13.59 -11.99 -9.10
C ALA A 348 -12.43 -11.99 -10.11
N ARG A 349 -12.15 -10.85 -10.75
CA ARG A 349 -11.09 -10.65 -11.74
C ARG A 349 -9.92 -9.82 -11.24
N LEU A 350 -10.22 -8.91 -10.32
CA LEU A 350 -9.25 -8.07 -9.60
C LEU A 350 -9.33 -8.53 -8.14
N SER A 351 -8.28 -8.72 -7.54
CA SER A 351 -8.21 -9.11 -6.14
C SER A 351 -7.84 -7.92 -5.28
N TYR A 352 -8.16 -8.05 -4.07
CA TYR A 352 -7.81 -7.10 -3.01
C TYR A 352 -6.40 -7.32 -2.52
#